data_ae63f0c13f0d3eb48f4806c9c4ce6326
#
_entry.id   ae63f0c13f0d3eb48f4806c9c4ce6326
#
_cell.length_a   1.000
_cell.length_b   1.000
_cell.length_c   1.000
_cell.angle_alpha   90.00
_cell.angle_beta   90.00
_cell.angle_gamma   90.00
#
_symmetry.space_group_name_H-M   'P 1'
#
loop_
_entity.id
_entity.type
_entity.pdbx_description
1 polymer ?
#
loop_
_entity_poly.entity_id
_entity_poly.type
_entity_poly.pdbx_seq_one_letter_code
_entity_poly.pdbx_strand_id
1 'polypeptide(L)'
;MKIKLIPLMVVVCGILSLASCLNDDSDFVYSDDTAITSFTLGKLNQVFHTKSSQGKDSTYRKSVDYSGHKFYIDQVKCEIYNPDSLPLGVNAKKVLCSIGSKNAGYVGIKSMTSDSLKYFNSTDSTDFSVPREFYVYSNSGVAYRKYTVRVN
;
A
#
# COMPACT_ATOMS: atom_id res chain seq x y z
N MET A 1 -66.59 -17.96 31.96
CA MET A 1 -66.03 -17.48 30.70
C MET A 1 -64.50 -17.38 30.89
N LYS A 2 -63.69 -18.39 30.43
CA LYS A 2 -62.22 -18.46 30.60
C LYS A 2 -61.60 -17.89 29.35
N ILE A 3 -61.14 -16.66 29.40
CA ILE A 3 -60.39 -16.02 28.32
C ILE A 3 -59.00 -16.61 28.32
N LYS A 4 -58.63 -17.29 27.22
CA LYS A 4 -57.30 -17.85 27.04
C LYS A 4 -56.33 -16.71 26.70
N LEU A 5 -55.55 -16.28 27.70
CA LEU A 5 -54.51 -15.22 27.61
C LEU A 5 -53.20 -15.66 26.95
N ILE A 6 -53.11 -16.91 26.50
CA ILE A 6 -51.85 -17.50 25.98
C ILE A 6 -51.44 -16.97 24.59
N PRO A 7 -52.33 -16.68 23.63
CA PRO A 7 -51.88 -16.22 22.31
C PRO A 7 -51.34 -14.78 22.28
N LEU A 8 -51.73 -13.92 23.26
CA LEU A 8 -51.30 -12.54 23.29
C LEU A 8 -49.87 -12.36 23.75
N MET A 9 -49.39 -13.23 24.63
CA MET A 9 -48.02 -13.18 25.15
C MET A 9 -46.97 -13.63 24.15
N VAL A 10 -47.30 -14.55 23.24
CA VAL A 10 -46.41 -15.04 22.18
C VAL A 10 -46.22 -13.97 21.08
N VAL A 11 -47.25 -13.18 20.80
CA VAL A 11 -47.17 -12.09 19.79
C VAL A 11 -46.32 -10.94 20.30
N VAL A 12 -46.39 -10.61 21.60
CA VAL A 12 -45.56 -9.52 22.20
C VAL A 12 -44.07 -9.90 22.27
N CYS A 13 -43.76 -11.17 22.58
CA CYS A 13 -42.35 -11.64 22.54
C CYS A 13 -41.76 -11.68 21.12
N GLY A 14 -42.57 -11.97 20.10
CA GLY A 14 -42.14 -11.97 18.71
C GLY A 14 -41.81 -10.60 18.13
N ILE A 15 -42.44 -9.54 18.65
CA ILE A 15 -42.17 -8.16 18.19
C ILE A 15 -40.92 -7.57 18.84
N LEU A 16 -40.59 -7.99 20.08
CA LEU A 16 -39.38 -7.52 20.77
C LEU A 16 -38.10 -8.11 20.25
N SER A 17 -38.15 -9.25 19.55
CA SER A 17 -36.96 -9.87 18.96
C SER A 17 -36.54 -9.28 17.62
N LEU A 18 -37.40 -8.48 16.96
CA LEU A 18 -37.06 -7.81 15.70
C LEU A 18 -36.47 -6.41 15.89
N ALA A 19 -36.52 -5.85 17.10
CA ALA A 19 -35.94 -4.54 17.39
C ALA A 19 -34.42 -4.57 17.74
N SER A 20 -33.86 -5.76 17.85
CA SER A 20 -32.42 -5.93 18.26
C SER A 20 -31.42 -5.91 17.12
N CYS A 21 -31.85 -5.79 15.85
CA CYS A 21 -30.94 -5.81 14.70
C CYS A 21 -30.86 -4.47 13.94
N LEU A 22 -31.35 -3.36 14.53
CA LEU A 22 -31.45 -2.08 13.83
C LEU A 22 -30.68 -0.95 14.49
N ASN A 23 -29.75 -1.24 15.42
CA ASN A 23 -28.86 -0.23 15.99
C ASN A 23 -27.40 -0.67 15.87
N ASP A 24 -26.96 -0.91 14.64
CA ASP A 24 -25.54 -0.85 14.31
C ASP A 24 -25.33 0.34 13.37
N ASP A 25 -25.83 1.51 13.76
CA ASP A 25 -25.26 2.79 13.34
C ASP A 25 -23.92 2.93 14.06
N SER A 26 -22.97 2.04 13.77
CA SER A 26 -21.59 2.38 13.89
C SER A 26 -21.39 3.49 12.86
N ASP A 27 -21.40 4.73 13.31
CA ASP A 27 -20.91 5.87 12.53
C ASP A 27 -19.52 5.51 12.04
N PHE A 28 -19.44 5.05 10.79
CA PHE A 28 -18.17 4.70 10.18
C PHE A 28 -17.42 6.01 9.99
N VAL A 29 -16.63 6.39 11.01
CA VAL A 29 -15.82 7.61 11.00
C VAL A 29 -14.68 7.38 10.01
N TYR A 30 -14.84 7.90 8.81
CA TYR A 30 -13.77 7.92 7.84
C TYR A 30 -12.61 8.74 8.39
N SER A 31 -11.43 8.12 8.42
CA SER A 31 -10.22 8.80 8.89
C SER A 31 -9.62 9.68 7.80
N ASP A 32 -9.13 10.85 8.19
CA ASP A 32 -8.38 11.79 7.32
C ASP A 32 -6.86 11.52 7.32
N ASP A 33 -6.42 10.41 7.94
CA ASP A 33 -5.00 10.07 7.97
C ASP A 33 -4.48 9.66 6.58
N THR A 34 -3.41 10.30 6.16
CA THR A 34 -2.73 10.09 4.88
C THR A 34 -1.29 9.65 5.05
N ALA A 35 -0.90 9.16 6.24
CA ALA A 35 0.46 8.74 6.52
C ALA A 35 0.80 7.41 5.85
N ILE A 36 1.95 7.35 5.18
CA ILE A 36 2.58 6.10 4.76
C ILE A 36 3.28 5.49 5.97
N THR A 37 2.97 4.23 6.28
CA THR A 37 3.54 3.50 7.43
C THR A 37 4.65 2.54 7.03
N SER A 38 4.65 2.09 5.77
CA SER A 38 5.69 1.20 5.25
C SER A 38 5.92 1.41 3.76
N PHE A 39 7.16 1.20 3.34
CA PHE A 39 7.56 1.12 1.94
C PHE A 39 8.58 -0.01 1.80
N THR A 40 8.36 -0.92 0.87
CA THR A 40 9.28 -2.03 0.59
C THR A 40 9.44 -2.24 -0.90
N LEU A 41 10.62 -2.68 -1.30
CA LEU A 41 10.88 -3.18 -2.65
C LEU A 41 10.58 -4.67 -2.70
N GLY A 42 10.27 -5.17 -3.87
CA GLY A 42 10.14 -6.60 -4.13
C GLY A 42 11.40 -7.18 -4.77
N LYS A 43 11.20 -8.12 -5.68
CA LYS A 43 12.30 -8.75 -6.44
C LYS A 43 12.77 -7.83 -7.56
N LEU A 44 14.09 -7.68 -7.66
CA LEU A 44 14.76 -6.87 -8.67
C LEU A 44 15.72 -7.72 -9.49
N ASN A 45 15.84 -7.42 -10.78
CA ASN A 45 16.85 -8.05 -11.61
C ASN A 45 18.20 -7.35 -11.40
N GLN A 46 19.21 -8.13 -11.03
CA GLN A 46 20.59 -7.67 -10.86
C GLN A 46 21.52 -8.39 -11.81
N VAL A 47 22.46 -7.64 -12.38
CA VAL A 47 23.54 -8.17 -13.21
C VAL A 47 24.74 -8.47 -12.32
N PHE A 48 25.22 -9.68 -12.39
CA PHE A 48 26.44 -10.14 -11.69
C PHE A 48 27.56 -10.34 -12.68
N HIS A 49 28.76 -9.94 -12.27
CA HIS A 49 30.00 -10.19 -13.01
C HIS A 49 30.72 -11.38 -12.38
N THR A 50 31.19 -12.28 -13.20
CA THR A 50 31.96 -13.45 -12.79
C THR A 50 33.08 -13.71 -13.79
N LYS A 51 34.07 -14.50 -13.36
CA LYS A 51 35.12 -15.02 -14.28
C LYS A 51 34.86 -16.50 -14.50
N SER A 52 34.96 -16.92 -15.77
CA SER A 52 34.96 -18.35 -16.09
C SER A 52 36.23 -19.03 -15.55
N SER A 53 36.23 -20.36 -15.51
CA SER A 53 37.40 -21.15 -15.13
C SER A 53 38.65 -20.88 -16.01
N GLN A 54 38.43 -20.31 -17.20
CA GLN A 54 39.46 -19.88 -18.12
C GLN A 54 39.87 -18.40 -17.96
N GLY A 55 39.40 -17.71 -16.91
CA GLY A 55 39.68 -16.31 -16.63
C GLY A 55 38.94 -15.29 -17.49
N LYS A 56 38.02 -15.73 -18.37
CA LYS A 56 37.23 -14.85 -19.23
C LYS A 56 36.07 -14.22 -18.45
N ASP A 57 35.90 -12.91 -18.59
CA ASP A 57 34.79 -12.19 -17.96
C ASP A 57 33.42 -12.65 -18.54
N SER A 58 32.48 -12.87 -17.67
CA SER A 58 31.14 -13.28 -18.00
C SER A 58 30.14 -12.53 -17.13
N THR A 59 28.93 -12.35 -17.62
CA THR A 59 27.83 -11.72 -16.88
C THR A 59 26.59 -12.61 -16.90
N TYR A 60 25.87 -12.62 -15.78
CA TYR A 60 24.57 -13.28 -15.70
C TYR A 60 23.59 -12.39 -14.94
N ARG A 61 22.30 -12.62 -15.18
CA ARG A 61 21.19 -11.91 -14.50
C ARG A 61 20.54 -12.85 -13.50
N LYS A 62 20.23 -12.32 -12.34
CA LYS A 62 19.50 -13.04 -11.30
C LYS A 62 18.42 -12.12 -10.71
N SER A 63 17.26 -12.67 -10.40
CA SER A 63 16.25 -12.00 -9.60
C SER A 63 16.60 -12.12 -8.12
N VAL A 64 16.77 -10.99 -7.44
CA VAL A 64 17.13 -10.91 -6.02
C VAL A 64 16.00 -10.25 -5.27
N ASP A 65 15.68 -10.76 -4.08
CA ASP A 65 14.66 -10.20 -3.20
C ASP A 65 15.25 -9.06 -2.36
N TYR A 66 14.67 -7.88 -2.50
CA TYR A 66 15.06 -6.66 -1.78
C TYR A 66 14.02 -6.23 -0.75
N SER A 67 13.07 -7.10 -0.38
CA SER A 67 12.04 -6.78 0.61
C SER A 67 12.59 -6.42 2.00
N GLY A 68 13.79 -6.92 2.33
CA GLY A 68 14.51 -6.57 3.55
C GLY A 68 15.35 -5.28 3.49
N HIS A 69 15.43 -4.61 2.32
CA HIS A 69 16.17 -3.36 2.19
C HIS A 69 15.46 -2.24 2.94
N LYS A 70 16.20 -1.51 3.80
CA LYS A 70 15.59 -0.51 4.69
C LYS A 70 15.28 0.79 3.96
N PHE A 71 14.07 1.30 4.20
CA PHE A 71 13.64 2.63 3.79
C PHE A 71 13.28 3.46 5.02
N TYR A 72 13.61 4.74 4.96
CA TYR A 72 13.19 5.73 5.94
C TYR A 72 12.03 6.52 5.37
N ILE A 73 11.04 6.80 6.23
CA ILE A 73 9.85 7.58 5.90
C ILE A 73 9.86 8.83 6.75
N ASP A 74 10.19 9.96 6.15
CA ASP A 74 10.12 11.28 6.79
C ASP A 74 8.71 11.83 6.59
N GLN A 75 7.90 11.78 7.63
CA GLN A 75 6.51 12.26 7.61
C GLN A 75 6.40 13.78 7.52
N VAL A 76 7.43 14.51 7.93
CA VAL A 76 7.44 15.99 7.92
C VAL A 76 7.79 16.50 6.52
N LYS A 77 8.84 15.94 5.92
CA LYS A 77 9.25 16.29 4.55
C LYS A 77 8.44 15.55 3.49
N CYS A 78 7.69 14.53 3.89
CA CYS A 78 6.97 13.62 2.98
C CYS A 78 7.94 13.00 1.96
N GLU A 79 9.07 12.50 2.46
CA GLU A 79 10.08 11.81 1.67
C GLU A 79 10.28 10.37 2.14
N ILE A 80 10.50 9.48 1.17
CA ILE A 80 10.85 8.09 1.41
C ILE A 80 12.15 7.81 0.67
N TYR A 81 13.16 7.33 1.39
CA TYR A 81 14.48 7.07 0.81
C TYR A 81 15.20 5.93 1.52
N ASN A 82 16.10 5.27 0.81
CA ASN A 82 17.02 4.31 1.39
C ASN A 82 18.34 5.01 1.75
N PRO A 83 18.90 4.76 2.95
CA PRO A 83 20.17 5.35 3.38
C PRO A 83 21.35 4.75 2.60
N ASP A 84 21.25 3.45 2.30
CA ASP A 84 22.28 2.69 1.60
C ASP A 84 21.85 2.50 0.15
N SER A 85 22.73 2.79 -0.80
CA SER A 85 22.46 2.59 -2.22
C SER A 85 22.18 1.11 -2.53
N LEU A 86 21.35 0.87 -3.54
CA LEU A 86 21.19 -0.46 -4.08
C LEU A 86 22.50 -0.98 -4.63
N PRO A 87 22.77 -2.30 -4.56
CA PRO A 87 23.99 -2.88 -5.12
C PRO A 87 24.14 -2.58 -6.62
N LEU A 88 25.39 -2.52 -7.06
CA LEU A 88 25.71 -2.33 -8.48
C LEU A 88 25.04 -3.40 -9.35
N GLY A 89 24.59 -2.99 -10.53
CA GLY A 89 23.94 -3.89 -11.50
C GLY A 89 22.44 -4.11 -11.27
N VAL A 90 21.84 -3.49 -10.23
CA VAL A 90 20.38 -3.53 -10.01
C VAL A 90 19.68 -2.67 -11.04
N ASN A 91 18.60 -3.21 -11.61
CA ASN A 91 17.76 -2.48 -12.55
C ASN A 91 16.61 -1.79 -11.82
N ALA A 92 16.76 -0.48 -11.57
CA ALA A 92 15.74 0.35 -10.92
C ALA A 92 14.56 0.73 -11.83
N LYS A 93 14.58 0.40 -13.14
CA LYS A 93 13.52 0.80 -14.08
C LYS A 93 12.27 -0.08 -14.02
N LYS A 94 12.39 -1.28 -13.46
CA LYS A 94 11.26 -2.23 -13.35
C LYS A 94 11.25 -2.84 -11.96
N VAL A 95 10.67 -2.13 -11.03
CA VAL A 95 10.67 -2.48 -9.61
C VAL A 95 9.26 -2.72 -9.13
N LEU A 96 9.02 -3.86 -8.52
CA LEU A 96 7.81 -4.06 -7.72
C LEU A 96 8.04 -3.42 -6.35
N CYS A 97 7.07 -2.67 -5.87
CA CYS A 97 7.12 -2.09 -4.54
C CYS A 97 5.75 -2.17 -3.85
N SER A 98 5.77 -2.11 -2.53
CA SER A 98 4.57 -2.08 -1.70
C SER A 98 4.57 -0.83 -0.84
N ILE A 99 3.40 -0.23 -0.68
CA ILE A 99 3.15 0.93 0.18
C ILE A 99 2.05 0.55 1.15
N GLY A 100 2.34 0.67 2.45
CA GLY A 100 1.33 0.59 3.50
C GLY A 100 0.95 1.98 3.98
N SER A 101 -0.34 2.23 4.15
CA SER A 101 -0.89 3.41 4.79
C SER A 101 -1.62 3.03 6.07
N LYS A 102 -1.76 3.96 7.00
CA LYS A 102 -2.42 3.69 8.29
C LYS A 102 -3.92 3.42 8.14
N ASN A 103 -4.54 4.06 7.20
CA ASN A 103 -5.94 3.85 6.85
C ASN A 103 -5.99 3.56 5.35
N ALA A 104 -6.62 2.47 4.98
CA ALA A 104 -6.68 1.92 3.63
C ALA A 104 -7.31 2.88 2.59
N GLY A 105 -6.72 4.08 2.47
CA GLY A 105 -7.10 5.07 1.47
C GLY A 105 -6.52 4.73 0.09
N TYR A 106 -6.93 5.47 -0.87
CA TYR A 106 -6.44 5.38 -2.24
C TYR A 106 -5.00 5.87 -2.33
N VAL A 107 -4.13 5.12 -3.01
CA VAL A 107 -2.78 5.56 -3.36
C VAL A 107 -2.69 5.74 -4.86
N GLY A 108 -2.34 6.94 -5.29
CA GLY A 108 -2.05 7.27 -6.67
C GLY A 108 -0.56 7.43 -6.91
N ILE A 109 -0.11 7.15 -8.12
CA ILE A 109 1.26 7.44 -8.58
C ILE A 109 1.20 8.41 -9.77
N LYS A 110 2.05 9.44 -9.73
CA LYS A 110 2.15 10.39 -10.84
C LYS A 110 2.77 9.72 -12.05
N SER A 111 2.18 9.93 -13.23
CA SER A 111 2.74 9.49 -14.50
C SER A 111 4.11 10.15 -14.74
N MET A 112 5.02 9.46 -15.45
CA MET A 112 6.32 10.03 -15.85
C MET A 112 6.21 10.93 -17.08
N THR A 113 5.14 10.77 -17.87
CA THR A 113 4.97 11.43 -19.16
C THR A 113 3.86 12.48 -19.19
N SER A 114 3.11 12.60 -18.09
CA SER A 114 2.00 13.55 -17.98
C SER A 114 1.74 13.92 -16.51
N ASP A 115 0.95 14.95 -16.27
CA ASP A 115 0.51 15.32 -14.91
C ASP A 115 -0.62 14.45 -14.36
N SER A 116 -1.00 13.39 -15.07
CA SER A 116 -2.06 12.51 -14.63
C SER A 116 -1.62 11.59 -13.48
N LEU A 117 -2.56 11.34 -12.57
CA LEU A 117 -2.43 10.34 -11.53
C LEU A 117 -3.05 9.02 -12.01
N LYS A 118 -2.37 7.92 -11.72
CA LYS A 118 -2.87 6.56 -11.92
C LYS A 118 -3.02 5.89 -10.56
N TYR A 119 -3.97 4.95 -10.46
CA TYR A 119 -4.04 4.07 -9.30
C TYR A 119 -2.71 3.31 -9.16
N PHE A 120 -2.13 3.36 -7.96
CA PHE A 120 -0.95 2.56 -7.66
C PHE A 120 -1.37 1.12 -7.37
N ASN A 121 -0.79 0.18 -8.12
CA ASN A 121 -0.96 -1.24 -7.88
C ASN A 121 0.42 -1.86 -7.60
N SER A 122 0.56 -2.55 -6.47
CA SER A 122 1.83 -3.19 -6.06
C SER A 122 2.28 -4.32 -6.99
N THR A 123 1.39 -4.82 -7.87
CA THR A 123 1.72 -5.81 -8.90
C THR A 123 2.32 -5.19 -10.17
N ASP A 124 2.20 -3.87 -10.31
CA ASP A 124 2.74 -3.15 -11.45
C ASP A 124 4.16 -2.68 -11.18
N SER A 125 5.03 -2.84 -12.18
CA SER A 125 6.40 -2.36 -12.05
C SER A 125 6.47 -0.84 -12.15
N THR A 126 7.25 -0.25 -11.24
CA THR A 126 7.53 1.20 -11.19
C THR A 126 8.98 1.46 -11.59
N ASP A 127 9.20 2.54 -12.33
CA ASP A 127 10.55 3.03 -12.65
C ASP A 127 11.02 3.99 -11.55
N PHE A 128 12.05 3.59 -10.81
CA PHE A 128 12.72 4.38 -9.77
C PHE A 128 14.09 4.89 -10.19
N SER A 129 14.43 4.88 -11.48
CA SER A 129 15.65 5.56 -11.96
C SER A 129 15.62 7.07 -11.75
N VAL A 130 14.45 7.62 -11.46
CA VAL A 130 14.19 8.99 -11.04
C VAL A 130 13.25 9.00 -9.83
N PRO A 131 13.25 10.06 -9.01
CA PRO A 131 12.30 10.19 -7.90
C PRO A 131 10.85 10.08 -8.37
N ARG A 132 10.02 9.39 -7.58
CA ARG A 132 8.60 9.17 -7.92
C ARG A 132 7.69 9.84 -6.90
N GLU A 133 6.62 10.45 -7.39
CA GLU A 133 5.60 11.08 -6.57
C GLU A 133 4.42 10.14 -6.37
N PHE A 134 4.08 9.89 -5.11
CA PHE A 134 2.91 9.15 -4.68
C PHE A 134 1.94 10.07 -3.94
N TYR A 135 0.66 9.90 -4.18
CA TYR A 135 -0.40 10.67 -3.57
C TYR A 135 -1.27 9.73 -2.75
N VAL A 136 -1.25 9.90 -1.44
CA VAL A 136 -2.06 9.11 -0.50
C VAL A 136 -3.29 9.91 -0.14
N TYR A 137 -4.44 9.42 -0.55
CA TYR A 137 -5.73 10.00 -0.21
C TYR A 137 -6.27 9.36 1.05
N SER A 138 -6.89 10.16 1.91
CA SER A 138 -7.60 9.69 3.08
C SER A 138 -8.77 8.79 2.70
N ASN A 139 -9.23 7.97 3.64
CA ASN A 139 -10.40 7.13 3.42
C ASN A 139 -11.68 7.96 3.27
N SER A 140 -11.73 9.17 3.84
CA SER A 140 -12.80 10.15 3.62
C SER A 140 -12.80 10.75 2.21
N GLY A 141 -11.67 10.66 1.48
CA GLY A 141 -11.46 11.32 0.19
C GLY A 141 -11.25 12.84 0.27
N VAL A 142 -11.29 13.43 1.46
CA VAL A 142 -11.18 14.89 1.66
C VAL A 142 -9.74 15.37 1.68
N ALA A 143 -8.85 14.60 2.32
CA ALA A 143 -7.44 14.95 2.47
C ALA A 143 -6.55 14.10 1.57
N TYR A 144 -5.43 14.67 1.15
CA TYR A 144 -4.36 13.90 0.53
C TYR A 144 -2.99 14.43 0.95
N ARG A 145 -1.98 13.56 0.85
CA ARG A 145 -0.57 13.92 1.07
C ARG A 145 0.29 13.39 -0.06
N LYS A 146 1.20 14.23 -0.54
CA LYS A 146 2.17 13.87 -1.58
C LYS A 146 3.48 13.43 -0.93
N TYR A 147 3.97 12.24 -1.30
CA TYR A 147 5.28 11.74 -0.93
C TYR A 147 6.20 11.64 -2.14
N THR A 148 7.47 11.96 -1.94
CA THR A 148 8.51 11.74 -2.94
C THR A 148 9.35 10.53 -2.52
N VAL A 149 9.38 9.51 -3.37
CA VAL A 149 10.18 8.30 -3.15
C VAL A 149 11.46 8.38 -3.99
N ARG A 150 12.60 8.23 -3.32
CA ARG A 150 13.94 8.17 -3.93
C ARG A 150 14.55 6.81 -3.61
N VAL A 151 14.98 6.11 -4.65
CA VAL A 151 15.72 4.85 -4.53
C VAL A 151 17.12 5.08 -5.08
N ASN A 152 18.13 5.02 -4.20
CA ASN A 152 19.54 5.28 -4.50
C ASN A 152 20.31 3.98 -4.78
#